data_6e869a3a75369541e6867db11e89751a
#
_entry.id   6e869a3a75369541e6867db11e89751a
#
_cell.length_a   1.000
_cell.length_b   1.000
_cell.length_c   1.000
_cell.angle_alpha   90.00
_cell.angle_beta   90.00
_cell.angle_gamma   90.00
#
_symmetry.space_group_name_H-M   'P 1'
#
loop_
_entity.id
_entity.type
_entity.pdbx_description
1 polymer ?
#
loop_
_entity_poly.entity_id
_entity_poly.type
_entity_poly.pdbx_seq_one_letter_code
_entity_poly.pdbx_strand_id
1 'polypeptide(L)'
;YPDGNRKNFYDGKGHMDLEPDLNLCKSILSKSTLAHFNLMNWSRKLLPIAKDLGLKISCDLQDIVDINDPYREDFIKFADFIFFSTVNFSDPSSVIKNIQSKNSNPDLIIIVGMGKKGCVLATREKISFYKSIDLKKHPIIDTNGAGDELAVGFLSSFLFQKDSLENSIMRGQICARYTCSVKASTSNLITKNELETFWKELRKNPIKKE
;
A
#
# COMPACT_ATOMS: atom_id res chain seq x y z
N TYR A 1 -21.52 -2.92 -2.96
CA TYR A 1 -22.50 -3.09 -4.03
C TYR A 1 -22.24 -4.38 -4.80
N PRO A 2 -23.27 -4.97 -5.47
CA PRO A 2 -23.11 -6.24 -6.20
C PRO A 2 -22.08 -6.20 -7.34
N ASP A 3 -21.75 -5.01 -7.84
CA ASP A 3 -20.75 -4.77 -8.88
C ASP A 3 -19.30 -4.69 -8.35
N GLY A 4 -19.10 -4.92 -7.06
CA GLY A 4 -17.81 -4.82 -6.39
C GLY A 4 -17.43 -3.39 -5.97
N ASN A 5 -18.23 -2.39 -6.30
CA ASN A 5 -18.02 -1.03 -5.81
C ASN A 5 -18.40 -0.93 -4.32
N ARG A 6 -17.75 -0.02 -3.62
CA ARG A 6 -18.06 0.27 -2.21
C ARG A 6 -18.19 1.77 -2.01
N LYS A 7 -19.01 2.17 -1.05
CA LYS A 7 -19.09 3.54 -0.55
C LYS A 7 -18.63 3.56 0.89
N ASN A 8 -17.57 4.27 1.16
CA ASN A 8 -17.07 4.47 2.52
C ASN A 8 -17.80 5.67 3.13
N PHE A 9 -18.24 5.50 4.37
CA PHE A 9 -18.70 6.59 5.21
C PHE A 9 -17.67 6.83 6.28
N TYR A 10 -17.13 8.03 6.32
CA TYR A 10 -16.10 8.40 7.26
C TYR A 10 -16.68 9.31 8.34
N ASP A 11 -16.57 8.90 9.60
CA ASP A 11 -16.87 9.74 10.76
C ASP A 11 -15.54 10.17 11.41
N GLY A 12 -15.11 11.39 11.12
CA GLY A 12 -13.86 11.96 11.61
C GLY A 12 -13.88 12.48 13.04
N LYS A 13 -14.99 12.27 13.76
CA LYS A 13 -15.13 12.75 15.15
C LYS A 13 -14.04 12.14 16.03
N GLY A 14 -13.32 13.00 16.71
CA GLY A 14 -12.30 12.62 17.70
C GLY A 14 -10.89 12.36 17.13
N HIS A 15 -10.72 11.87 15.90
CA HIS A 15 -9.37 11.61 15.41
C HIS A 15 -8.61 12.87 14.98
N MET A 16 -9.32 13.96 14.62
CA MET A 16 -8.67 15.22 14.25
C MET A 16 -8.01 15.90 15.46
N ASP A 17 -8.62 15.74 16.63
CA ASP A 17 -8.20 16.40 17.88
C ASP A 17 -7.42 15.47 18.81
N LEU A 18 -7.23 14.20 18.42
CA LEU A 18 -6.49 13.23 19.21
C LEU A 18 -5.03 13.64 19.35
N GLU A 19 -4.56 13.69 20.60
CA GLU A 19 -3.15 13.92 20.93
C GLU A 19 -2.51 12.59 21.34
N PRO A 20 -1.54 12.07 20.57
CA PRO A 20 -0.83 10.85 20.95
C PRO A 20 0.16 11.13 22.08
N ASP A 21 0.37 10.14 22.96
CA ASP A 21 1.53 10.15 23.85
C ASP A 21 2.82 9.98 23.03
N LEU A 22 3.48 11.11 22.74
CA LEU A 22 4.68 11.13 21.90
C LEU A 22 5.86 10.36 22.52
N ASN A 23 5.97 10.29 23.85
CA ASN A 23 7.03 9.55 24.52
C ASN A 23 6.82 8.04 24.34
N LEU A 24 5.60 7.56 24.54
CA LEU A 24 5.25 6.17 24.30
C LEU A 24 5.44 5.81 22.83
N CYS A 25 4.94 6.64 21.91
CA CYS A 25 5.11 6.43 20.47
C CYS A 25 6.59 6.38 20.06
N LYS A 26 7.42 7.30 20.56
CA LYS A 26 8.86 7.30 20.31
C LYS A 26 9.54 6.03 20.86
N SER A 27 9.13 5.57 22.03
CA SER A 27 9.63 4.32 22.61
C SER A 27 9.31 3.10 21.75
N ILE A 28 8.14 3.07 21.11
CA ILE A 28 7.75 1.98 20.19
C ILE A 28 8.53 2.12 18.87
N LEU A 29 8.55 3.30 18.29
CA LEU A 29 9.26 3.58 17.03
C LEU A 29 10.74 3.26 17.14
N SER A 30 11.41 3.57 18.27
CA SER A 30 12.84 3.29 18.44
C SER A 30 13.22 1.81 18.41
N LYS A 31 12.24 0.92 18.52
CA LYS A 31 12.41 -0.55 18.42
C LYS A 31 11.95 -1.11 17.08
N SER A 32 11.55 -0.24 16.16
CA SER A 32 11.00 -0.62 14.86
C SER A 32 12.03 -0.40 13.75
N THR A 33 11.84 -1.06 12.61
CA THR A 33 12.62 -0.85 11.37
C THR A 33 11.80 -0.18 10.28
N LEU A 34 10.48 -0.28 10.39
CA LEU A 34 9.51 0.28 9.48
C LEU A 34 8.36 0.87 10.29
N ALA A 35 7.91 2.06 9.90
CA ALA A 35 6.66 2.64 10.36
C ALA A 35 5.70 2.78 9.17
N HIS A 36 4.52 2.18 9.28
CA HIS A 36 3.45 2.29 8.28
C HIS A 36 2.34 3.20 8.81
N PHE A 37 2.02 4.24 8.07
CA PHE A 37 1.07 5.27 8.45
C PHE A 37 -0.14 5.28 7.52
N ASN A 38 -1.33 5.23 8.13
CA ASN A 38 -2.58 5.60 7.48
C ASN A 38 -2.83 7.11 7.66
N LEU A 39 -3.81 7.66 6.94
CA LEU A 39 -4.15 9.10 6.95
C LEU A 39 -4.83 9.58 8.24
N MET A 40 -4.38 9.11 9.40
CA MET A 40 -4.90 9.59 10.70
C MET A 40 -4.20 10.89 11.09
N ASN A 41 -4.96 11.95 11.40
CA ASN A 41 -4.38 13.26 11.68
C ASN A 41 -3.32 13.24 12.80
N TRP A 42 -3.59 12.51 13.89
CA TRP A 42 -2.65 12.39 15.01
C TRP A 42 -1.33 11.72 14.61
N SER A 43 -1.37 10.77 13.66
CA SER A 43 -0.16 10.03 13.23
C SER A 43 0.83 10.91 12.46
N ARG A 44 0.38 12.02 11.89
CA ARG A 44 1.19 13.05 11.24
C ARG A 44 2.32 13.55 12.13
N LYS A 45 2.06 13.70 13.44
CA LYS A 45 3.05 14.14 14.43
C LYS A 45 4.19 13.12 14.62
N LEU A 46 4.01 11.88 14.22
CA LEU A 46 5.00 10.82 14.32
C LEU A 46 5.93 10.72 13.11
N LEU A 47 5.55 11.31 11.96
CA LEU A 47 6.35 11.26 10.74
C LEU A 47 7.78 11.82 10.94
N PRO A 48 7.95 13.06 11.47
CA PRO A 48 9.29 13.57 11.74
C PRO A 48 10.06 12.73 12.76
N ILE A 49 9.38 12.23 13.80
CA ILE A 49 10.01 11.35 14.81
C ILE A 49 10.53 10.06 14.17
N ALA A 50 9.73 9.42 13.31
CA ALA A 50 10.14 8.22 12.60
C ALA A 50 11.34 8.50 11.67
N LYS A 51 11.34 9.67 11.00
CA LYS A 51 12.46 10.11 10.15
C LYS A 51 13.74 10.33 10.94
N ASP A 52 13.66 11.02 12.08
CA ASP A 52 14.80 11.30 12.96
C ASP A 52 15.40 10.02 13.56
N LEU A 53 14.56 9.00 13.78
CA LEU A 53 15.00 7.67 14.21
C LEU A 53 15.58 6.82 13.07
N GLY A 54 15.60 7.30 11.84
CA GLY A 54 16.13 6.58 10.68
C GLY A 54 15.27 5.42 10.21
N LEU A 55 13.97 5.40 10.55
CA LEU A 55 13.06 4.36 10.13
C LEU A 55 12.74 4.48 8.64
N LYS A 56 12.45 3.35 8.00
CA LYS A 56 11.72 3.36 6.75
C LYS A 56 10.27 3.77 7.00
N ILE A 57 9.77 4.70 6.20
CA ILE A 57 8.42 5.25 6.34
C ILE A 57 7.59 4.83 5.15
N SER A 58 6.48 4.16 5.43
CA SER A 58 5.47 3.78 4.45
C SER A 58 4.17 4.51 4.76
N CYS A 59 3.51 5.07 3.75
CA CYS A 59 2.24 5.76 3.91
C CYS A 59 1.19 5.20 2.94
N ASP A 60 0.01 4.89 3.47
CA ASP A 60 -1.18 4.61 2.65
C ASP A 60 -2.01 5.88 2.52
N LEU A 61 -2.06 6.43 1.31
CA LEU A 61 -2.83 7.63 0.98
C LEU A 61 -4.29 7.32 0.62
N GLN A 62 -4.68 6.06 0.68
CA GLN A 62 -6.03 5.58 0.37
C GLN A 62 -6.51 6.00 -1.04
N ASP A 63 -7.81 6.31 -1.18
CA ASP A 63 -8.37 6.80 -2.44
C ASP A 63 -8.06 8.29 -2.61
N ILE A 64 -7.28 8.64 -3.62
CA ILE A 64 -6.99 10.03 -3.94
C ILE A 64 -8.13 10.58 -4.83
N VAL A 65 -8.78 11.64 -4.37
CA VAL A 65 -9.82 12.37 -5.12
C VAL A 65 -9.24 13.64 -5.73
N ASP A 66 -8.46 14.38 -4.94
CA ASP A 66 -7.76 15.60 -5.36
C ASP A 66 -6.25 15.40 -5.20
N ILE A 67 -5.52 15.55 -6.29
CA ILE A 67 -4.05 15.42 -6.30
C ILE A 67 -3.34 16.55 -5.55
N ASN A 68 -4.03 17.66 -5.28
CA ASN A 68 -3.52 18.83 -4.57
C ASN A 68 -4.01 18.91 -3.13
N ASP A 69 -4.66 17.88 -2.62
CA ASP A 69 -5.16 17.85 -1.25
C ASP A 69 -4.02 18.08 -0.23
N PRO A 70 -4.03 19.22 0.49
CA PRO A 70 -2.97 19.57 1.43
C PRO A 70 -2.93 18.62 2.62
N TYR A 71 -4.02 17.91 2.90
CA TYR A 71 -4.07 16.95 4.01
C TYR A 71 -3.05 15.80 3.84
N ARG A 72 -2.70 15.45 2.60
CA ARG A 72 -1.76 14.35 2.28
C ARG A 72 -0.30 14.77 2.21
N GLU A 73 -0.01 16.08 2.21
CA GLU A 73 1.34 16.59 1.91
C GLU A 73 2.41 16.11 2.87
N ASP A 74 2.14 16.08 4.19
CA ASP A 74 3.11 15.61 5.16
C ASP A 74 3.41 14.11 4.97
N PHE A 75 2.39 13.30 4.72
CA PHE A 75 2.55 11.87 4.46
C PHE A 75 3.37 11.64 3.19
N ILE A 76 3.14 12.42 2.14
CA ILE A 76 3.92 12.36 0.90
C ILE A 76 5.37 12.76 1.17
N LYS A 77 5.60 13.87 1.87
CA LYS A 77 6.93 14.45 2.11
C LYS A 77 7.88 13.50 2.84
N PHE A 78 7.38 12.76 3.83
CA PHE A 78 8.22 11.91 4.69
C PHE A 78 8.38 10.48 4.19
N ALA A 79 7.54 10.01 3.26
CA ALA A 79 7.49 8.62 2.86
C ALA A 79 8.70 8.13 2.05
N ASP A 80 9.13 6.91 2.32
CA ASP A 80 9.99 6.10 1.44
C ASP A 80 9.13 5.19 0.52
N PHE A 81 7.94 4.79 1.00
CA PHE A 81 6.97 4.00 0.24
C PHE A 81 5.60 4.66 0.31
N ILE A 82 4.94 4.77 -0.82
CA ILE A 82 3.57 5.31 -0.90
C ILE A 82 2.65 4.28 -1.56
N PHE A 83 1.52 4.03 -0.90
CA PHE A 83 0.43 3.23 -1.43
C PHE A 83 -0.80 4.11 -1.62
N PHE A 84 -1.54 3.89 -2.71
CA PHE A 84 -2.83 4.52 -2.93
C PHE A 84 -3.68 3.75 -3.95
N SER A 85 -4.93 4.13 -4.09
CA SER A 85 -5.88 3.53 -5.04
C SER A 85 -6.32 4.55 -6.10
N THR A 86 -6.56 4.07 -7.32
CA THR A 86 -7.00 4.89 -8.47
C THR A 86 -8.49 4.80 -8.74
N VAL A 87 -9.34 4.62 -7.73
CA VAL A 87 -10.79 4.55 -7.94
C VAL A 87 -11.32 5.74 -8.77
N ASN A 88 -10.68 6.91 -8.62
CA ASN A 88 -11.10 8.15 -9.25
C ASN A 88 -10.31 8.53 -10.52
N PHE A 89 -9.34 7.74 -10.92
CA PHE A 89 -8.48 8.04 -12.08
C PHE A 89 -8.33 6.82 -13.00
N SER A 90 -8.47 7.03 -14.29
CA SER A 90 -8.25 5.97 -15.29
C SER A 90 -6.76 5.68 -15.50
N ASP A 91 -5.91 6.70 -15.37
CA ASP A 91 -4.45 6.65 -15.46
C ASP A 91 -3.82 7.32 -14.24
N PRO A 92 -3.02 6.59 -13.44
CA PRO A 92 -2.36 7.12 -12.26
C PRO A 92 -1.12 7.98 -12.55
N SER A 93 -0.66 8.07 -13.78
CA SER A 93 0.64 8.67 -14.12
C SER A 93 0.75 10.14 -13.69
N SER A 94 -0.32 10.92 -13.81
CA SER A 94 -0.34 12.32 -13.37
C SER A 94 -0.25 12.44 -11.86
N VAL A 95 -0.96 11.56 -11.13
CA VAL A 95 -0.92 11.51 -9.66
C VAL A 95 0.47 11.10 -9.18
N ILE A 96 1.07 10.08 -9.80
CA ILE A 96 2.43 9.62 -9.49
C ILE A 96 3.44 10.76 -9.66
N LYS A 97 3.41 11.47 -10.79
CA LYS A 97 4.31 12.62 -11.05
C LYS A 97 4.12 13.75 -10.04
N ASN A 98 2.88 14.06 -9.66
CA ASN A 98 2.59 15.07 -8.63
C ASN A 98 3.17 14.64 -7.27
N ILE A 99 2.98 13.40 -6.85
CA ILE A 99 3.57 12.85 -5.62
C ILE A 99 5.10 12.92 -5.67
N GLN A 100 5.69 12.52 -6.78
CA GLN A 100 7.14 12.58 -6.98
C GLN A 100 7.69 14.01 -6.90
N SER A 101 6.96 15.03 -7.37
CA SER A 101 7.39 16.42 -7.28
C SER A 101 7.37 16.97 -5.84
N LYS A 102 6.51 16.43 -4.98
CA LYS A 102 6.36 16.85 -3.57
C LYS A 102 7.27 16.10 -2.59
N ASN A 103 7.87 14.99 -3.02
CA ASN A 103 8.76 14.18 -2.19
C ASN A 103 10.19 14.28 -2.71
N SER A 104 11.16 14.58 -1.85
CA SER A 104 12.57 14.74 -2.23
C SER A 104 13.40 13.46 -2.18
N ASN A 105 12.83 12.34 -1.72
CA ASN A 105 13.56 11.07 -1.63
C ASN A 105 13.84 10.51 -3.03
N PRO A 106 15.12 10.34 -3.44
CA PRO A 106 15.46 9.76 -4.75
C PRO A 106 15.02 8.28 -4.88
N ASP A 107 14.94 7.57 -3.77
CA ASP A 107 14.58 6.15 -3.71
C ASP A 107 13.08 5.92 -3.43
N LEU A 108 12.24 6.95 -3.64
CA LEU A 108 10.81 6.84 -3.42
C LEU A 108 10.21 5.74 -4.31
N ILE A 109 9.47 4.83 -3.68
CA ILE A 109 8.72 3.77 -4.35
C ILE A 109 7.23 4.03 -4.16
N ILE A 110 6.48 4.01 -5.26
CA ILE A 110 5.03 4.23 -5.25
C ILE A 110 4.33 2.99 -5.80
N ILE A 111 3.35 2.48 -5.07
CA ILE A 111 2.52 1.34 -5.47
C ILE A 111 1.06 1.80 -5.55
N VAL A 112 0.43 1.52 -6.68
CA VAL A 112 -0.95 1.95 -6.95
C VAL A 112 -1.83 0.74 -7.20
N GLY A 113 -2.85 0.55 -6.38
CA GLY A 113 -3.89 -0.45 -6.61
C GLY A 113 -4.88 0.04 -7.68
N MET A 114 -5.14 -0.79 -8.69
CA MET A 114 -6.07 -0.50 -9.79
C MET A 114 -7.24 -1.49 -9.85
N GLY A 115 -7.53 -2.17 -8.74
CA GLY A 115 -8.57 -3.19 -8.65
C GLY A 115 -8.39 -4.29 -9.70
N LYS A 116 -9.44 -4.58 -10.48
CA LYS A 116 -9.42 -5.62 -11.52
C LYS A 116 -8.39 -5.40 -12.64
N LYS A 117 -7.86 -4.19 -12.77
CA LYS A 117 -6.80 -3.87 -13.76
C LYS A 117 -5.41 -4.27 -13.27
N GLY A 118 -5.24 -4.59 -11.98
CA GLY A 118 -3.96 -4.93 -11.37
C GLY A 118 -3.36 -3.82 -10.54
N CYS A 119 -2.08 -3.51 -10.75
CA CYS A 119 -1.39 -2.46 -10.00
C CYS A 119 -0.28 -1.79 -10.81
N VAL A 120 0.21 -0.68 -10.30
CA VAL A 120 1.37 0.04 -10.82
C VAL A 120 2.46 0.05 -9.75
N LEU A 121 3.68 -0.14 -10.19
CA LEU A 121 4.90 0.11 -9.43
C LEU A 121 5.66 1.24 -10.10
N ALA A 122 5.92 2.32 -9.39
CA ALA A 122 6.66 3.45 -9.90
C ALA A 122 7.89 3.77 -9.02
N THR A 123 8.99 4.02 -9.68
CA THR A 123 10.21 4.64 -9.13
C THR A 123 10.41 5.99 -9.81
N ARG A 124 11.46 6.73 -9.45
CA ARG A 124 11.82 7.97 -10.15
C ARG A 124 12.09 7.76 -11.64
N GLU A 125 12.59 6.59 -12.00
CA GLU A 125 13.05 6.28 -13.34
C GLU A 125 11.97 5.64 -14.22
N LYS A 126 11.05 4.89 -13.61
CA LYS A 126 10.14 4.03 -14.35
C LYS A 126 8.78 3.89 -13.70
N ILE A 127 7.73 3.88 -14.53
CA ILE A 127 6.37 3.47 -14.19
C ILE A 127 6.08 2.15 -14.89
N SER A 128 5.75 1.11 -14.13
CA SER A 128 5.50 -0.24 -14.66
C SER A 128 4.11 -0.71 -14.26
N PHE A 129 3.33 -1.16 -15.24
CA PHE A 129 1.99 -1.69 -15.06
C PHE A 129 2.04 -3.20 -14.97
N TYR A 130 1.31 -3.75 -14.01
CA TYR A 130 1.19 -5.19 -13.77
C TYR A 130 -0.28 -5.57 -13.83
N LYS A 131 -0.63 -6.49 -14.72
CA LYS A 131 -1.99 -7.02 -14.81
C LYS A 131 -2.40 -7.69 -13.50
N SER A 132 -3.70 -7.68 -13.21
CA SER A 132 -4.21 -8.42 -12.07
C SER A 132 -3.92 -9.92 -12.22
N ILE A 133 -3.62 -10.56 -11.11
CA ILE A 133 -3.44 -12.00 -11.07
C ILE A 133 -4.78 -12.69 -10.79
N ASP A 134 -4.91 -13.91 -11.27
CA ASP A 134 -6.03 -14.80 -10.92
C ASP A 134 -5.51 -15.95 -10.06
N LEU A 135 -6.13 -16.16 -8.91
CA LEU A 135 -5.92 -17.34 -8.08
C LEU A 135 -7.06 -18.33 -8.35
N LYS A 136 -6.82 -19.29 -9.23
CA LYS A 136 -7.78 -20.34 -9.56
C LYS A 136 -8.32 -20.99 -8.28
N LYS A 137 -9.62 -21.24 -8.22
CA LYS A 137 -10.35 -21.79 -7.05
C LYS A 137 -10.54 -20.80 -5.88
N HIS A 138 -10.17 -19.55 -6.03
CA HIS A 138 -10.38 -18.50 -5.03
C HIS A 138 -11.26 -17.40 -5.63
N PRO A 139 -12.61 -17.54 -5.64
CA PRO A 139 -13.51 -16.52 -6.20
C PRO A 139 -13.39 -15.20 -5.41
N ILE A 140 -13.69 -14.08 -6.04
CA ILE A 140 -13.76 -12.79 -5.35
C ILE A 140 -15.07 -12.74 -4.56
N ILE A 141 -14.96 -12.53 -3.25
CA ILE A 141 -16.07 -12.46 -2.29
C ILE A 141 -16.18 -11.05 -1.71
N ASP A 142 -15.05 -10.47 -1.30
CA ASP A 142 -14.97 -9.15 -0.67
C ASP A 142 -13.65 -8.49 -1.04
N THR A 143 -13.67 -7.21 -1.36
CA THR A 143 -12.46 -6.44 -1.74
C THR A 143 -11.90 -5.59 -0.60
N ASN A 144 -12.52 -5.65 0.59
CA ASN A 144 -12.00 -4.95 1.77
C ASN A 144 -10.63 -5.51 2.18
N GLY A 145 -9.70 -4.61 2.53
CA GLY A 145 -8.35 -4.97 2.93
C GLY A 145 -7.39 -5.36 1.79
N ALA A 146 -7.84 -5.40 0.53
CA ALA A 146 -6.96 -5.75 -0.57
C ALA A 146 -5.78 -4.76 -0.73
N GLY A 147 -6.01 -3.47 -0.46
CA GLY A 147 -4.95 -2.45 -0.46
C GLY A 147 -3.94 -2.67 0.66
N ASP A 148 -4.44 -2.95 1.86
CA ASP A 148 -3.60 -3.24 3.03
C ASP A 148 -2.71 -4.47 2.78
N GLU A 149 -3.30 -5.55 2.24
CA GLU A 149 -2.57 -6.78 1.94
C GLU A 149 -1.58 -6.62 0.77
N LEU A 150 -1.89 -5.76 -0.21
CA LEU A 150 -0.92 -5.38 -1.24
C LEU A 150 0.31 -4.73 -0.61
N ALA A 151 0.09 -3.81 0.33
CA ALA A 151 1.16 -3.10 1.03
C ALA A 151 1.97 -4.07 1.92
N VAL A 152 1.31 -4.88 2.74
CA VAL A 152 1.97 -5.85 3.63
C VAL A 152 2.78 -6.86 2.84
N GLY A 153 2.21 -7.45 1.79
CA GLY A 153 2.90 -8.45 0.95
C GLY A 153 4.10 -7.85 0.22
N PHE A 154 3.98 -6.62 -0.30
CA PHE A 154 5.09 -5.90 -0.93
C PHE A 154 6.20 -5.58 0.08
N LEU A 155 5.87 -4.90 1.18
CA LEU A 155 6.84 -4.45 2.18
C LEU A 155 7.55 -5.63 2.86
N SER A 156 6.80 -6.69 3.18
CA SER A 156 7.37 -7.91 3.75
C SER A 156 8.40 -8.55 2.82
N SER A 157 8.07 -8.67 1.54
CA SER A 157 8.97 -9.24 0.53
C SER A 157 10.18 -8.34 0.29
N PHE A 158 9.96 -7.06 0.02
CA PHE A 158 11.03 -6.13 -0.34
C PHE A 158 11.98 -5.85 0.81
N LEU A 159 11.46 -5.48 2.00
CA LEU A 159 12.28 -5.03 3.12
C LEU A 159 12.87 -6.18 3.93
N PHE A 160 12.09 -7.24 4.18
CA PHE A 160 12.52 -8.30 5.11
C PHE A 160 13.07 -9.53 4.39
N GLN A 161 12.54 -9.88 3.21
CA GLN A 161 13.07 -11.00 2.41
C GLN A 161 14.13 -10.55 1.39
N LYS A 162 14.31 -9.23 1.19
CA LYS A 162 15.27 -8.65 0.23
C LYS A 162 15.02 -9.08 -1.21
N ASP A 163 13.77 -9.31 -1.56
CA ASP A 163 13.38 -9.63 -2.95
C ASP A 163 13.54 -8.40 -3.86
N SER A 164 13.59 -8.66 -5.17
CA SER A 164 13.52 -7.60 -6.17
C SER A 164 12.16 -6.87 -6.13
N LEU A 165 12.10 -5.64 -6.61
CA LEU A 165 10.85 -4.89 -6.74
C LEU A 165 9.77 -5.67 -7.49
N GLU A 166 10.15 -6.37 -8.57
CA GLU A 166 9.24 -7.18 -9.38
C GLU A 166 8.67 -8.37 -8.61
N ASN A 167 9.51 -9.10 -7.86
CA ASN A 167 9.05 -10.19 -7.04
C ASN A 167 8.15 -9.68 -5.92
N SER A 168 8.51 -8.57 -5.30
CA SER A 168 7.76 -7.98 -4.19
C SER A 168 6.37 -7.49 -4.61
N ILE A 169 6.24 -6.84 -5.77
CA ILE A 169 4.93 -6.41 -6.25
C ILE A 169 4.03 -7.61 -6.60
N MET A 170 4.60 -8.68 -7.14
CA MET A 170 3.85 -9.89 -7.42
C MET A 170 3.37 -10.59 -6.15
N ARG A 171 4.21 -10.66 -5.11
CA ARG A 171 3.82 -11.20 -3.80
C ARG A 171 2.73 -10.34 -3.15
N GLY A 172 2.85 -9.01 -3.23
CA GLY A 172 1.79 -8.11 -2.81
C GLY A 172 0.47 -8.36 -3.53
N GLN A 173 0.50 -8.57 -4.86
CA GLN A 173 -0.71 -8.91 -5.61
C GLN A 173 -1.31 -10.26 -5.18
N ILE A 174 -0.49 -11.26 -4.85
CA ILE A 174 -0.99 -12.56 -4.35
C ILE A 174 -1.73 -12.35 -3.02
N CYS A 175 -1.13 -11.62 -2.08
CA CYS A 175 -1.76 -11.31 -0.79
C CYS A 175 -3.09 -10.58 -0.99
N ALA A 176 -3.09 -9.50 -1.78
CA ALA A 176 -4.29 -8.72 -2.10
C ALA A 176 -5.38 -9.57 -2.75
N ARG A 177 -5.02 -10.43 -3.72
CA ARG A 177 -5.97 -11.28 -4.43
C ARG A 177 -6.52 -12.41 -3.55
N TYR A 178 -5.69 -12.96 -2.67
CA TYR A 178 -6.12 -13.96 -1.69
C TYR A 178 -7.14 -13.36 -0.72
N THR A 179 -6.86 -12.19 -0.16
CA THR A 179 -7.78 -11.47 0.73
C THR A 179 -9.14 -11.21 0.08
N CYS A 180 -9.17 -10.94 -1.22
CA CYS A 180 -10.45 -10.82 -1.93
C CYS A 180 -11.27 -12.12 -1.97
N SER A 181 -10.71 -13.27 -1.65
CA SER A 181 -11.41 -14.56 -1.65
C SER A 181 -12.00 -14.97 -0.31
N VAL A 182 -11.84 -14.15 0.71
CA VAL A 182 -12.39 -14.38 2.05
C VAL A 182 -13.28 -13.22 2.46
N LYS A 183 -14.20 -13.48 3.38
CA LYS A 183 -15.06 -12.43 3.94
C LYS A 183 -14.36 -11.82 5.15
N ALA A 184 -14.30 -10.51 5.21
CA ALA A 184 -13.63 -9.70 6.21
C ALA A 184 -12.09 -9.73 6.12
N SER A 185 -11.49 -8.56 6.21
CA SER A 185 -10.05 -8.31 5.98
C SER A 185 -9.13 -8.77 7.11
N THR A 186 -9.66 -9.22 8.24
CA THR A 186 -8.88 -9.56 9.44
C THR A 186 -8.93 -11.05 9.80
N SER A 187 -9.65 -11.85 9.02
CA SER A 187 -9.76 -13.29 9.21
C SER A 187 -9.17 -14.03 8.01
N ASN A 188 -8.63 -15.21 8.26
CA ASN A 188 -8.07 -16.08 7.21
C ASN A 188 -7.00 -15.36 6.35
N LEU A 189 -6.07 -14.67 6.98
CA LEU A 189 -4.94 -14.06 6.29
C LEU A 189 -4.10 -15.14 5.62
N ILE A 190 -3.53 -14.82 4.46
CA ILE A 190 -2.65 -15.73 3.74
C ILE A 190 -1.44 -16.12 4.60
N THR A 191 -1.19 -17.40 4.73
CA THR A 191 0.01 -17.88 5.41
C THR A 191 1.23 -17.82 4.50
N LYS A 192 2.43 -17.83 5.10
CA LYS A 192 3.69 -17.88 4.34
C LYS A 192 3.74 -19.07 3.37
N ASN A 193 3.26 -20.23 3.79
CA ASN A 193 3.27 -21.45 2.96
C ASN A 193 2.33 -21.33 1.76
N GLU A 194 1.15 -20.76 1.95
CA GLU A 194 0.20 -20.50 0.86
C GLU A 194 0.77 -19.48 -0.13
N LEU A 195 1.34 -18.37 0.37
CA LEU A 195 1.99 -17.38 -0.46
C LEU A 195 3.09 -17.99 -1.33
N GLU A 196 3.97 -18.83 -0.75
CA GLU A 196 5.04 -19.50 -1.48
C GLU A 196 4.49 -20.50 -2.52
N THR A 197 3.37 -21.14 -2.22
CA THR A 197 2.71 -22.09 -3.14
C THR A 197 2.18 -21.34 -4.37
N PHE A 198 1.40 -20.26 -4.16
CA PHE A 198 0.88 -19.43 -5.26
C PHE A 198 2.01 -18.75 -6.05
N TRP A 199 3.05 -18.30 -5.35
CA TRP A 199 4.22 -17.71 -5.98
C TRP A 199 4.90 -18.68 -6.95
N LYS A 200 5.12 -19.94 -6.53
CA LYS A 200 5.71 -20.97 -7.39
C LYS A 200 4.83 -21.33 -8.59
N GLU A 201 3.52 -21.36 -8.42
CA GLU A 201 2.56 -21.61 -9.49
C GLU A 201 2.57 -20.50 -10.54
N LEU A 202 2.53 -19.24 -10.11
CA LEU A 202 2.53 -18.07 -11.00
C LEU A 202 3.84 -17.91 -11.77
N ARG A 203 4.98 -18.23 -11.17
CA ARG A 203 6.27 -18.19 -11.87
C ARG A 203 6.40 -19.20 -13.01
N LYS A 204 5.69 -20.31 -12.97
CA LYS A 204 5.63 -21.27 -14.08
C LYS A 204 4.88 -20.71 -15.30
N ASN A 205 3.96 -19.77 -15.07
CA ASN A 205 3.16 -19.08 -16.09
C ASN A 205 3.27 -17.57 -15.91
N PRO A 206 4.39 -16.95 -16.30
CA PRO A 206 4.63 -15.54 -16.00
C PRO A 206 3.58 -14.63 -16.64
N ILE A 207 3.03 -13.72 -15.82
CA ILE A 207 2.09 -12.69 -16.26
C ILE A 207 2.86 -11.69 -17.12
N LYS A 208 2.38 -11.44 -18.33
CA LYS A 208 3.01 -10.46 -19.25
C LYS A 208 2.91 -9.04 -18.64
N LYS A 209 4.04 -8.34 -18.61
CA LYS A 209 4.09 -6.88 -18.37
C LYS A 209 3.56 -6.18 -19.62
N GLU A 210 2.82 -5.12 -19.43
CA GLU A 210 2.51 -4.13 -20.49
C GLU A 210 3.38 -2.90 -20.34
#